data_a221e4bd148ecfb5d5d9d118d88e08b3
#
_entry.id   a221e4bd148ecfb5d5d9d118d88e08b3
#
_cell.length_a   1.000
_cell.length_b   1.000
_cell.length_c   1.000
_cell.angle_alpha   90.00
_cell.angle_beta   90.00
_cell.angle_gamma   90.00
#
_symmetry.space_group_name_H-M   'P 1'
#
loop_
_entity.id
_entity.type
_entity.pdbx_description
1 polymer ?
#
loop_
_entity_poly.entity_id
_entity_poly.type
_entity_poly.pdbx_seq_one_letter_code
_entity_poly.pdbx_strand_id
1 'polypeptide(L)'
;MAADISERIKAIFHTLSKGQKKIANAVLNDYDKVAYLTAAKLGELVGVSESTVVRFADELGFEGYSQFQLAVQELVRIKLTPNQRIEITKQRIGQGDIIDNVMESDINKIKYTLEHLDRNAFKSAVDSILDAKNIYIMGARSSEPIARLLSHNLSMVFDNVKLIVPTSSAEVFEQMYSVSGDDVVIAFSFPRYSSKMINGIKFARQKEAKVIAFTDSEVSPIAEYAHCLLIAQSDMASYMDSLVAPLSIINAIIIEITSRREAEITARFDALEKLWDEYEVYAKR
;
A
#
# COMPACT_ATOMS: atom_id res chain seq x y z
N MET A 1 8.29 -14.36 3.32
CA MET A 1 8.20 -13.75 1.95
C MET A 1 7.24 -14.60 1.14
N ALA A 2 6.07 -14.06 0.81
CA ALA A 2 5.32 -14.63 -0.30
C ALA A 2 6.17 -14.37 -1.55
N ALA A 3 6.86 -15.37 -2.05
CA ALA A 3 7.64 -15.25 -3.28
C ALA A 3 6.70 -14.78 -4.39
N ASP A 4 7.13 -13.75 -5.15
CA ASP A 4 6.44 -13.30 -6.37
C ASP A 4 6.03 -14.54 -7.18
N ILE A 5 4.79 -14.60 -7.64
CA ILE A 5 4.28 -15.75 -8.42
C ILE A 5 5.24 -16.15 -9.54
N SER A 6 5.96 -15.20 -10.13
CA SER A 6 7.01 -15.46 -11.12
C SER A 6 8.18 -16.26 -10.55
N GLU A 7 8.57 -16.00 -9.30
CA GLU A 7 9.63 -16.75 -8.62
C GLU A 7 9.16 -18.15 -8.23
N ARG A 8 7.91 -18.28 -7.75
CA ARG A 8 7.30 -19.59 -7.47
C ARG A 8 7.25 -20.45 -8.74
N ILE A 9 6.80 -19.88 -9.85
CA ILE A 9 6.75 -20.58 -11.15
C ILE A 9 8.15 -21.01 -11.57
N LYS A 10 9.15 -20.12 -11.51
CA LYS A 10 10.54 -20.45 -11.90
C LYS A 10 11.15 -21.54 -11.03
N ALA A 11 10.87 -21.54 -9.72
CA ALA A 11 11.39 -22.53 -8.78
C ALA A 11 10.94 -23.95 -9.12
N ILE A 12 9.68 -24.14 -9.54
CA ILE A 12 9.12 -25.46 -9.85
C ILE A 12 9.06 -25.77 -11.35
N PHE A 13 9.51 -24.85 -12.23
CA PHE A 13 9.32 -24.96 -13.68
C PHE A 13 9.82 -26.27 -14.27
N HIS A 14 10.91 -26.80 -13.73
CA HIS A 14 11.52 -28.06 -14.21
C HIS A 14 10.65 -29.29 -13.89
N THR A 15 9.85 -29.27 -12.82
CA THR A 15 8.96 -30.37 -12.40
C THR A 15 7.61 -30.37 -13.13
N LEU A 16 7.24 -29.25 -13.75
CA LEU A 16 5.95 -29.06 -14.39
C LEU A 16 5.76 -29.99 -15.61
N SER A 17 4.56 -30.52 -15.77
CA SER A 17 4.13 -31.25 -16.96
C SER A 17 4.15 -30.34 -18.19
N LYS A 18 4.11 -30.94 -19.39
CA LYS A 18 4.09 -30.19 -20.67
C LYS A 18 2.92 -29.19 -20.76
N GLY A 19 1.75 -29.56 -20.24
CA GLY A 19 0.58 -28.66 -20.20
C GLY A 19 0.76 -27.51 -19.22
N GLN A 20 1.27 -27.78 -18.02
CA GLN A 20 1.52 -26.77 -17.01
C GLN A 20 2.64 -25.80 -17.41
N LYS A 21 3.68 -26.25 -18.14
CA LYS A 21 4.70 -25.37 -18.73
C LYS A 21 4.12 -24.35 -19.71
N LYS A 22 3.04 -24.70 -20.44
CA LYS A 22 2.35 -23.75 -21.29
C LYS A 22 1.65 -22.67 -20.48
N ILE A 23 0.97 -23.04 -19.37
CA ILE A 23 0.35 -22.09 -18.43
C ILE A 23 1.42 -21.19 -17.81
N ALA A 24 2.50 -21.79 -17.29
CA ALA A 24 3.63 -21.06 -16.72
C ALA A 24 4.20 -20.01 -17.67
N ASN A 25 4.43 -20.39 -18.95
CA ASN A 25 4.93 -19.48 -19.97
C ASN A 25 3.93 -18.33 -20.27
N ALA A 26 2.63 -18.62 -20.35
CA ALA A 26 1.61 -17.60 -20.53
C ALA A 26 1.61 -16.60 -19.37
N VAL A 27 1.72 -17.09 -18.12
CA VAL A 27 1.79 -16.22 -16.92
C VAL A 27 3.08 -15.40 -16.88
N LEU A 28 4.21 -15.95 -17.31
CA LEU A 28 5.49 -15.25 -17.27
C LEU A 28 5.64 -14.19 -18.37
N ASN A 29 5.06 -14.44 -19.56
CA ASN A 29 5.27 -13.61 -20.74
C ASN A 29 4.08 -12.70 -21.07
N ASP A 30 2.84 -13.15 -20.82
CA ASP A 30 1.59 -12.48 -21.17
C ASP A 30 0.69 -12.28 -19.93
N TYR A 31 1.30 -12.00 -18.76
CA TYR A 31 0.61 -11.88 -17.47
C TYR A 31 -0.57 -10.89 -17.50
N ASP A 32 -0.46 -9.81 -18.28
CA ASP A 32 -1.50 -8.80 -18.47
C ASP A 32 -2.77 -9.36 -19.11
N LYS A 33 -2.64 -10.29 -20.06
CA LYS A 33 -3.77 -10.99 -20.68
C LYS A 33 -4.35 -12.07 -19.77
N VAL A 34 -3.47 -12.81 -19.08
CA VAL A 34 -3.84 -13.93 -18.22
C VAL A 34 -4.61 -13.49 -16.97
N ALA A 35 -4.25 -12.37 -16.39
CA ALA A 35 -4.76 -11.88 -15.10
C ALA A 35 -6.30 -11.79 -14.99
N TYR A 36 -6.98 -11.59 -16.11
CA TYR A 36 -8.44 -11.37 -16.13
C TYR A 36 -9.22 -12.53 -16.79
N LEU A 37 -8.54 -13.63 -17.14
CA LEU A 37 -9.17 -14.82 -17.72
C LEU A 37 -9.72 -15.72 -16.62
N THR A 38 -10.82 -16.39 -16.91
CA THR A 38 -11.27 -17.53 -16.09
C THR A 38 -10.37 -18.75 -16.34
N ALA A 39 -10.38 -19.74 -15.44
CA ALA A 39 -9.60 -20.97 -15.61
C ALA A 39 -9.88 -21.66 -16.96
N ALA A 40 -11.17 -21.71 -17.37
CA ALA A 40 -11.60 -22.25 -18.65
C ALA A 40 -10.99 -21.48 -19.83
N LYS A 41 -11.09 -20.14 -19.84
CA LYS A 41 -10.55 -19.29 -20.90
C LYS A 41 -9.00 -19.33 -20.97
N LEU A 42 -8.33 -19.42 -19.81
CA LEU A 42 -6.89 -19.63 -19.79
C LEU A 42 -6.52 -21.00 -20.36
N GLY A 43 -7.28 -22.04 -20.03
CA GLY A 43 -7.13 -23.38 -20.60
C GLY A 43 -7.26 -23.37 -22.11
N GLU A 44 -8.29 -22.72 -22.65
CA GLU A 44 -8.49 -22.54 -24.10
C GLU A 44 -7.32 -21.82 -24.75
N LEU A 45 -6.86 -20.68 -24.16
CA LEU A 45 -5.77 -19.87 -24.68
C LEU A 45 -4.47 -20.69 -24.86
N VAL A 46 -4.13 -21.55 -23.89
CA VAL A 46 -2.88 -22.30 -23.90
C VAL A 46 -3.02 -23.74 -24.40
N GLY A 47 -4.25 -24.17 -24.73
CA GLY A 47 -4.56 -25.50 -25.24
C GLY A 47 -4.39 -26.60 -24.20
N VAL A 48 -4.99 -26.41 -23.01
CA VAL A 48 -5.09 -27.39 -21.92
C VAL A 48 -6.51 -27.38 -21.31
N SER A 49 -6.85 -28.39 -20.51
CA SER A 49 -8.14 -28.43 -19.82
C SER A 49 -8.17 -27.44 -18.63
N GLU A 50 -9.37 -26.96 -18.28
CA GLU A 50 -9.60 -26.16 -17.08
C GLU A 50 -9.04 -26.83 -15.81
N SER A 51 -9.26 -28.16 -15.68
CA SER A 51 -8.74 -28.92 -14.55
C SER A 51 -7.20 -28.93 -14.46
N THR A 52 -6.51 -28.77 -15.59
CA THR A 52 -5.05 -28.61 -15.61
C THR A 52 -4.64 -27.23 -15.09
N VAL A 53 -5.42 -26.20 -15.40
CA VAL A 53 -5.19 -24.83 -14.88
C VAL A 53 -5.41 -24.77 -13.38
N VAL A 54 -6.47 -25.37 -12.86
CA VAL A 54 -6.74 -25.43 -11.41
C VAL A 54 -5.62 -26.19 -10.68
N ARG A 55 -5.22 -27.36 -11.17
CA ARG A 55 -4.10 -28.13 -10.60
C ARG A 55 -2.76 -27.38 -10.63
N PHE A 56 -2.54 -26.56 -11.64
CA PHE A 56 -1.36 -25.72 -11.69
C PHE A 56 -1.35 -24.66 -10.59
N ALA A 57 -2.50 -24.06 -10.27
CA ALA A 57 -2.65 -23.16 -9.13
C ALA A 57 -2.34 -23.87 -7.79
N ASP A 58 -2.88 -25.08 -7.61
CA ASP A 58 -2.66 -25.89 -6.41
C ASP A 58 -1.15 -26.26 -6.24
N GLU A 59 -0.46 -26.61 -7.33
CA GLU A 59 0.99 -26.91 -7.30
C GLU A 59 1.85 -25.70 -6.95
N LEU A 60 1.37 -24.49 -7.25
CA LEU A 60 2.02 -23.24 -6.82
C LEU A 60 1.69 -22.88 -5.36
N GLY A 61 0.85 -23.68 -4.67
CA GLY A 61 0.47 -23.49 -3.27
C GLY A 61 -0.67 -22.49 -3.06
N PHE A 62 -1.52 -22.28 -4.09
CA PHE A 62 -2.74 -21.47 -3.96
C PHE A 62 -3.94 -22.36 -3.65
N GLU A 63 -4.89 -21.83 -2.88
CA GLU A 63 -6.18 -22.48 -2.61
C GLU A 63 -7.14 -22.26 -3.81
N GLY A 64 -6.83 -22.91 -4.93
CA GLY A 64 -7.61 -22.83 -6.16
C GLY A 64 -7.28 -21.65 -7.08
N TYR A 65 -8.00 -21.60 -8.20
CA TYR A 65 -7.74 -20.67 -9.29
C TYR A 65 -7.97 -19.19 -8.91
N SER A 66 -8.97 -18.89 -8.08
CA SER A 66 -9.28 -17.50 -7.70
C SER A 66 -8.11 -16.83 -6.98
N GLN A 67 -7.47 -17.53 -6.05
CA GLN A 67 -6.31 -17.02 -5.32
C GLN A 67 -5.09 -16.87 -6.24
N PHE A 68 -4.87 -17.84 -7.13
CA PHE A 68 -3.87 -17.74 -8.19
C PHE A 68 -4.11 -16.53 -9.10
N GLN A 69 -5.36 -16.31 -9.53
CA GLN A 69 -5.72 -15.18 -10.38
C GLN A 69 -5.41 -13.84 -9.71
N LEU A 70 -5.73 -13.69 -8.42
CA LEU A 70 -5.38 -12.50 -7.63
C LEU A 70 -3.88 -12.27 -7.60
N ALA A 71 -3.07 -13.33 -7.44
CA ALA A 71 -1.61 -13.22 -7.47
C ALA A 71 -1.06 -12.82 -8.86
N VAL A 72 -1.70 -13.26 -9.95
CA VAL A 72 -1.36 -12.81 -11.32
C VAL A 72 -1.77 -11.34 -11.52
N GLN A 73 -2.94 -10.92 -11.03
CA GLN A 73 -3.35 -9.52 -11.08
C GLN A 73 -2.37 -8.62 -10.32
N GLU A 74 -1.88 -9.07 -9.17
CA GLU A 74 -0.86 -8.35 -8.41
C GLU A 74 0.46 -8.25 -9.20
N LEU A 75 0.87 -9.32 -9.89
CA LEU A 75 2.02 -9.29 -10.79
C LEU A 75 1.86 -8.22 -11.88
N VAL A 76 0.66 -8.11 -12.48
CA VAL A 76 0.34 -7.05 -13.45
C VAL A 76 0.55 -5.68 -12.84
N ARG A 77 0.00 -5.42 -11.64
CA ARG A 77 0.12 -4.14 -10.95
C ARG A 77 1.57 -3.73 -10.71
N ILE A 78 2.42 -4.69 -10.37
CA ILE A 78 3.84 -4.45 -10.08
C ILE A 78 4.66 -4.24 -11.36
N LYS A 79 4.41 -5.02 -12.41
CA LYS A 79 5.26 -5.06 -13.62
C LYS A 79 4.90 -4.05 -14.70
N LEU A 80 3.68 -3.53 -14.73
CA LEU A 80 3.28 -2.56 -15.75
C LEU A 80 4.19 -1.33 -15.75
N THR A 81 4.74 -1.04 -16.91
CA THR A 81 5.47 0.21 -17.16
C THR A 81 4.53 1.42 -17.13
N PRO A 82 5.02 2.65 -16.91
CA PRO A 82 4.18 3.85 -16.98
C PRO A 82 3.40 3.98 -18.29
N ASN A 83 4.02 3.65 -19.43
CA ASN A 83 3.38 3.71 -20.74
C ASN A 83 2.24 2.69 -20.88
N GLN A 84 2.43 1.46 -20.42
CA GLN A 84 1.37 0.44 -20.41
C GLN A 84 0.21 0.86 -19.50
N ARG A 85 0.50 1.46 -18.35
CA ARG A 85 -0.52 2.01 -17.44
C ARG A 85 -1.36 3.11 -18.11
N ILE A 86 -0.71 4.03 -18.83
CA ILE A 86 -1.40 5.10 -19.59
C ILE A 86 -2.31 4.48 -20.65
N GLU A 87 -1.85 3.49 -21.38
CA GLU A 87 -2.63 2.84 -22.44
C GLU A 87 -3.87 2.13 -21.88
N ILE A 88 -3.72 1.34 -20.81
CA ILE A 88 -4.84 0.69 -20.12
C ILE A 88 -5.83 1.72 -19.59
N THR A 89 -5.35 2.82 -19.01
CA THR A 89 -6.21 3.89 -18.52
C THR A 89 -7.02 4.54 -19.63
N LYS A 90 -6.41 4.82 -20.77
CA LYS A 90 -7.11 5.36 -21.96
C LYS A 90 -8.23 4.43 -22.43
N GLN A 91 -7.98 3.12 -22.42
CA GLN A 91 -8.99 2.12 -22.79
C GLN A 91 -10.14 2.05 -21.77
N ARG A 92 -9.86 2.21 -20.47
CA ARG A 92 -10.86 2.19 -19.39
C ARG A 92 -11.75 3.43 -19.37
N ILE A 93 -11.17 4.62 -19.55
CA ILE A 93 -11.91 5.89 -19.52
C ILE A 93 -12.87 5.99 -20.71
N GLY A 94 -12.57 5.36 -21.85
CA GLY A 94 -13.43 5.39 -23.03
C GLY A 94 -13.71 6.80 -23.54
N GLN A 95 -14.95 7.07 -24.03
CA GLN A 95 -15.40 8.35 -24.57
C GLN A 95 -16.20 9.22 -23.57
N GLY A 96 -16.23 8.82 -22.27
CA GLY A 96 -16.95 9.55 -21.22
C GLY A 96 -16.21 10.79 -20.72
N ASP A 97 -16.89 11.55 -19.85
CA ASP A 97 -16.25 12.67 -19.15
C ASP A 97 -15.15 12.16 -18.22
N ILE A 98 -13.95 12.72 -18.33
CA ILE A 98 -12.78 12.33 -17.55
C ILE A 98 -13.01 12.60 -16.06
N ILE A 99 -13.65 13.70 -15.72
CA ILE A 99 -13.90 14.09 -14.32
C ILE A 99 -14.83 13.10 -13.67
N ASP A 100 -15.96 12.78 -14.31
CA ASP A 100 -16.94 11.83 -13.81
C ASP A 100 -16.30 10.46 -13.60
N ASN A 101 -15.58 9.94 -14.60
CA ASN A 101 -14.90 8.65 -14.52
C ASN A 101 -13.87 8.57 -13.40
N VAL A 102 -13.08 9.64 -13.19
CA VAL A 102 -12.07 9.68 -12.13
C VAL A 102 -12.74 9.75 -10.76
N MET A 103 -13.71 10.67 -10.59
CA MET A 103 -14.42 10.84 -9.31
C MET A 103 -15.21 9.60 -8.90
N GLU A 104 -15.93 8.95 -9.82
CA GLU A 104 -16.62 7.69 -9.57
C GLU A 104 -15.66 6.56 -9.20
N SER A 105 -14.54 6.46 -9.90
CA SER A 105 -13.49 5.49 -9.58
C SER A 105 -12.95 5.71 -8.17
N ASP A 106 -12.71 6.95 -7.77
CA ASP A 106 -12.19 7.30 -6.45
C ASP A 106 -13.23 7.04 -5.34
N ILE A 107 -14.50 7.37 -5.59
CA ILE A 107 -15.63 7.02 -4.69
C ILE A 107 -15.68 5.50 -4.46
N ASN A 108 -15.54 4.70 -5.51
CA ASN A 108 -15.56 3.25 -5.41
C ASN A 108 -14.38 2.70 -4.57
N LYS A 109 -13.18 3.27 -4.72
CA LYS A 109 -12.01 2.91 -3.89
C LYS A 109 -12.23 3.21 -2.41
N ILE A 110 -12.80 4.38 -2.11
CA ILE A 110 -13.14 4.76 -0.72
C ILE A 110 -14.20 3.81 -0.15
N LYS A 111 -15.26 3.50 -0.90
CA LYS A 111 -16.31 2.57 -0.48
C LYS A 111 -15.75 1.18 -0.21
N TYR A 112 -14.99 0.63 -1.14
CA TYR A 112 -14.37 -0.68 -0.98
C TYR A 112 -13.47 -0.71 0.27
N THR A 113 -12.63 0.31 0.46
CA THR A 113 -11.77 0.40 1.63
C THR A 113 -12.58 0.50 2.93
N LEU A 114 -13.66 1.28 2.95
CA LEU A 114 -14.56 1.41 4.11
C LEU A 114 -15.18 0.07 4.52
N GLU A 115 -15.58 -0.75 3.54
CA GLU A 115 -16.21 -2.06 3.73
C GLU A 115 -15.22 -3.14 4.22
N HIS A 116 -13.94 -3.04 3.82
CA HIS A 116 -12.94 -4.08 4.07
C HIS A 116 -11.86 -3.69 5.10
N LEU A 117 -11.85 -2.44 5.59
CA LEU A 117 -10.88 -1.99 6.58
C LEU A 117 -11.07 -2.73 7.92
N ASP A 118 -10.01 -3.38 8.39
CA ASP A 118 -9.98 -3.97 9.72
C ASP A 118 -10.05 -2.86 10.81
N ARG A 119 -11.20 -2.79 11.47
CA ARG A 119 -11.46 -1.80 12.52
C ARG A 119 -10.60 -2.03 13.77
N ASN A 120 -10.19 -3.26 14.05
CA ASN A 120 -9.32 -3.56 15.17
C ASN A 120 -7.88 -3.13 14.87
N ALA A 121 -7.39 -3.41 13.64
CA ALA A 121 -6.10 -2.89 13.20
C ALA A 121 -6.06 -1.35 13.22
N PHE A 122 -7.14 -0.68 12.79
CA PHE A 122 -7.24 0.78 12.86
C PHE A 122 -7.15 1.30 14.31
N LYS A 123 -7.92 0.74 15.25
CA LYS A 123 -7.87 1.12 16.67
C LYS A 123 -6.49 0.89 17.26
N SER A 124 -5.89 -0.28 17.01
CA SER A 124 -4.55 -0.61 17.49
C SER A 124 -3.48 0.30 16.90
N ALA A 125 -3.65 0.76 15.65
CA ALA A 125 -2.76 1.76 15.05
C ALA A 125 -2.84 3.11 15.78
N VAL A 126 -4.04 3.60 16.06
CA VAL A 126 -4.24 4.83 16.84
C VAL A 126 -3.66 4.70 18.26
N ASP A 127 -3.93 3.58 18.95
CA ASP A 127 -3.36 3.32 20.28
C ASP A 127 -1.83 3.34 20.23
N SER A 128 -1.24 2.69 19.23
CA SER A 128 0.22 2.66 19.05
C SER A 128 0.82 4.04 18.80
N ILE A 129 0.12 4.94 18.09
CA ILE A 129 0.56 6.31 17.85
C ILE A 129 0.49 7.13 19.15
N LEU A 130 -0.58 6.99 19.93
CA LEU A 130 -0.78 7.71 21.18
C LEU A 130 0.23 7.36 22.26
N ASP A 131 0.64 6.08 22.30
CA ASP A 131 1.56 5.54 23.32
C ASP A 131 3.03 5.67 22.92
N ALA A 132 3.34 6.04 21.67
CA ALA A 132 4.69 6.02 21.15
C ALA A 132 5.59 7.11 21.76
N LYS A 133 6.84 6.73 22.10
CA LYS A 133 7.89 7.65 22.49
C LYS A 133 8.33 8.53 21.32
N ASN A 134 8.46 7.96 20.12
CA ASN A 134 8.68 8.69 18.89
C ASN A 134 7.82 8.07 17.77
N ILE A 135 7.35 8.92 16.86
CA ILE A 135 6.55 8.55 15.70
C ILE A 135 7.41 8.75 14.44
N TYR A 136 7.89 7.67 13.85
CA TYR A 136 8.61 7.71 12.60
C TYR A 136 7.64 7.48 11.44
N ILE A 137 7.68 8.34 10.43
CA ILE A 137 6.79 8.27 9.28
C ILE A 137 7.64 8.15 8.02
N MET A 138 7.32 7.19 7.16
CA MET A 138 8.09 6.95 5.95
C MET A 138 7.22 6.60 4.75
N GLY A 139 7.62 7.12 3.61
CA GLY A 139 7.04 6.84 2.30
C GLY A 139 8.06 7.10 1.22
N ALA A 140 7.94 6.43 0.07
CA ALA A 140 8.84 6.63 -1.04
C ALA A 140 8.09 6.92 -2.33
N ARG A 141 8.68 7.74 -3.22
CA ARG A 141 8.12 8.08 -4.53
C ARG A 141 6.71 8.70 -4.40
N SER A 142 5.69 8.11 -5.03
CA SER A 142 4.30 8.59 -4.94
C SER A 142 3.69 8.53 -3.54
N SER A 143 4.23 7.69 -2.64
CA SER A 143 3.77 7.59 -1.24
C SER A 143 4.42 8.62 -0.31
N GLU A 144 5.50 9.28 -0.72
CA GLU A 144 6.17 10.30 0.10
C GLU A 144 5.26 11.51 0.39
N PRO A 145 4.49 12.06 -0.56
CA PRO A 145 3.60 13.19 -0.29
C PRO A 145 2.57 12.90 0.81
N ILE A 146 1.98 11.71 0.86
CA ILE A 146 1.02 11.37 1.93
C ILE A 146 1.72 11.11 3.27
N ALA A 147 2.93 10.59 3.26
CA ALA A 147 3.77 10.48 4.47
C ALA A 147 4.10 11.88 5.03
N ARG A 148 4.46 12.83 4.17
CA ARG A 148 4.68 14.24 4.55
C ARG A 148 3.42 14.89 5.10
N LEU A 149 2.26 14.66 4.48
CA LEU A 149 0.99 15.18 4.96
C LEU A 149 0.65 14.66 6.36
N LEU A 150 0.78 13.34 6.59
CA LEU A 150 0.56 12.77 7.91
C LEU A 150 1.57 13.32 8.92
N SER A 151 2.85 13.42 8.55
CA SER A 151 3.89 13.98 9.41
C SER A 151 3.59 15.42 9.80
N HIS A 152 3.19 16.25 8.84
CA HIS A 152 2.78 17.63 9.13
C HIS A 152 1.63 17.67 10.13
N ASN A 153 0.54 16.95 9.87
CA ASN A 153 -0.64 16.95 10.73
C ASN A 153 -0.32 16.43 12.15
N LEU A 154 0.46 15.35 12.26
CA LEU A 154 0.85 14.82 13.57
C LEU A 154 1.81 15.77 14.32
N SER A 155 2.68 16.49 13.62
CA SER A 155 3.57 17.49 14.24
C SER A 155 2.83 18.69 14.83
N MET A 156 1.58 18.94 14.39
CA MET A 156 0.74 19.95 15.00
C MET A 156 0.25 19.55 16.41
N VAL A 157 0.24 18.25 16.72
CA VAL A 157 -0.30 17.71 17.98
C VAL A 157 0.73 16.94 18.82
N PHE A 158 1.85 16.53 18.23
CA PHE A 158 2.94 15.80 18.90
C PHE A 158 4.29 16.48 18.63
N ASP A 159 5.21 16.47 19.60
CA ASP A 159 6.56 17.04 19.47
C ASP A 159 7.60 16.01 18.99
N ASN A 160 7.23 14.73 18.96
CA ASN A 160 8.11 13.59 18.75
C ASN A 160 7.94 12.92 17.37
N VAL A 161 7.47 13.66 16.36
CA VAL A 161 7.25 13.17 15.00
C VAL A 161 8.52 13.34 14.16
N LYS A 162 8.93 12.28 13.47
CA LYS A 162 10.11 12.24 12.62
C LYS A 162 9.75 11.71 11.23
N LEU A 163 9.84 12.56 10.23
CA LEU A 163 9.68 12.17 8.83
C LEU A 163 10.99 11.62 8.27
N ILE A 164 10.97 10.40 7.78
CA ILE A 164 12.11 9.72 7.14
C ILE A 164 12.07 10.00 5.64
N VAL A 165 13.00 10.83 5.15
CA VAL A 165 13.12 11.24 3.74
C VAL A 165 14.52 10.92 3.23
N PRO A 166 14.81 9.63 3.00
CA PRO A 166 16.13 9.23 2.60
C PRO A 166 16.38 9.47 1.11
N THR A 167 17.51 10.07 0.77
CA THR A 167 17.99 10.21 -0.62
C THR A 167 18.69 8.92 -1.08
N SER A 168 19.29 8.19 -0.15
CA SER A 168 19.96 6.91 -0.39
C SER A 168 19.38 5.76 0.46
N SER A 169 19.76 4.53 0.16
CA SER A 169 19.34 3.38 0.98
C SER A 169 20.05 3.36 2.35
N ALA A 170 21.24 3.92 2.46
CA ALA A 170 21.99 4.02 3.73
C ALA A 170 21.31 4.99 4.69
N GLU A 171 20.87 6.13 4.20
CA GLU A 171 20.20 7.16 5.01
C GLU A 171 18.92 6.68 5.70
N VAL A 172 18.23 5.66 5.18
CA VAL A 172 17.09 5.05 5.88
C VAL A 172 17.53 4.57 7.26
N PHE A 173 18.63 3.82 7.30
CA PHE A 173 19.13 3.24 8.55
C PHE A 173 19.74 4.30 9.46
N GLU A 174 20.40 5.32 8.90
CA GLU A 174 20.97 6.45 9.65
C GLU A 174 19.86 7.25 10.34
N GLN A 175 18.80 7.61 9.62
CA GLN A 175 17.65 8.35 10.16
C GLN A 175 16.82 7.52 11.16
N MET A 176 16.87 6.19 11.06
CA MET A 176 16.17 5.26 11.93
C MET A 176 17.09 4.59 12.97
N TYR A 177 18.34 5.01 13.10
CA TYR A 177 19.34 4.37 13.97
C TYR A 177 18.86 4.23 15.42
N SER A 178 18.18 5.24 15.95
CA SER A 178 17.68 5.32 17.33
C SER A 178 16.32 4.67 17.54
N VAL A 179 15.72 4.06 16.51
CA VAL A 179 14.43 3.36 16.62
C VAL A 179 14.52 2.23 17.62
N SER A 180 13.52 2.08 18.48
CA SER A 180 13.43 1.10 19.55
C SER A 180 12.00 0.54 19.71
N GLY A 181 11.81 -0.40 20.63
CA GLY A 181 10.50 -0.98 20.96
C GLY A 181 9.47 -0.01 21.54
N ASP A 182 9.91 1.16 22.03
CA ASP A 182 9.02 2.22 22.55
C ASP A 182 8.47 3.12 21.41
N ASP A 183 8.91 2.91 20.17
CA ASP A 183 8.62 3.77 19.04
C ASP A 183 7.59 3.12 18.10
N VAL A 184 6.90 3.96 17.31
CA VAL A 184 6.04 3.53 16.20
C VAL A 184 6.63 3.96 14.86
N VAL A 185 6.56 3.10 13.87
CA VAL A 185 6.94 3.38 12.49
C VAL A 185 5.71 3.26 11.60
N ILE A 186 5.27 4.36 11.02
CA ILE A 186 4.16 4.41 10.06
C ILE A 186 4.74 4.42 8.65
N ALA A 187 4.43 3.41 7.86
CA ALA A 187 5.02 3.21 6.54
C ALA A 187 3.96 3.12 5.44
N PHE A 188 4.15 3.90 4.38
CA PHE A 188 3.31 3.89 3.19
C PHE A 188 4.04 3.21 2.04
N SER A 189 3.51 2.08 1.55
CA SER A 189 4.10 1.35 0.42
C SER A 189 3.01 0.71 -0.43
N PHE A 190 2.91 1.16 -1.68
CA PHE A 190 1.93 0.72 -2.67
C PHE A 190 2.62 0.11 -3.89
N PRO A 191 1.89 -0.49 -4.87
CA PRO A 191 2.45 -1.21 -6.00
C PRO A 191 3.61 -0.52 -6.70
N ARG A 192 4.54 -1.34 -7.20
CA ARG A 192 5.94 -1.06 -7.50
C ARG A 192 6.72 -0.73 -6.23
N TYR A 193 6.41 -1.50 -5.17
CA TYR A 193 6.98 -1.41 -3.84
C TYR A 193 8.48 -1.09 -3.85
N SER A 194 8.88 -0.11 -3.06
CA SER A 194 10.28 0.31 -2.97
C SER A 194 11.07 -0.64 -2.06
N SER A 195 12.13 -1.27 -2.57
CA SER A 195 13.03 -2.09 -1.75
C SER A 195 13.64 -1.32 -0.57
N LYS A 196 13.87 0.00 -0.75
CA LYS A 196 14.32 0.91 0.31
C LYS A 196 13.32 0.92 1.47
N MET A 197 12.01 1.00 1.16
CA MET A 197 10.94 0.98 2.16
C MET A 197 10.86 -0.36 2.88
N ILE A 198 10.89 -1.47 2.12
CA ILE A 198 10.84 -2.82 2.68
C ILE A 198 12.00 -3.03 3.67
N ASN A 199 13.22 -2.63 3.29
CA ASN A 199 14.40 -2.77 4.14
C ASN A 199 14.31 -1.91 5.41
N GLY A 200 13.78 -0.68 5.31
CA GLY A 200 13.57 0.20 6.47
C GLY A 200 12.54 -0.37 7.45
N ILE A 201 11.43 -0.89 6.93
CA ILE A 201 10.38 -1.54 7.74
C ILE A 201 10.92 -2.81 8.43
N LYS A 202 11.68 -3.63 7.69
CA LYS A 202 12.34 -4.82 8.25
C LYS A 202 13.32 -4.43 9.38
N PHE A 203 14.08 -3.35 9.19
CA PHE A 203 14.97 -2.83 10.22
C PHE A 203 14.20 -2.36 11.46
N ALA A 204 13.12 -1.60 11.29
CA ALA A 204 12.24 -1.18 12.39
C ALA A 204 11.74 -2.39 13.19
N ARG A 205 11.30 -3.43 12.48
CA ARG A 205 10.84 -4.67 13.08
C ARG A 205 11.92 -5.40 13.89
N GLN A 206 13.17 -5.42 13.39
CA GLN A 206 14.33 -5.98 14.09
C GLN A 206 14.70 -5.19 15.36
N LYS A 207 14.35 -3.89 15.41
CA LYS A 207 14.47 -3.01 16.57
C LYS A 207 13.26 -3.08 17.51
N GLU A 208 12.34 -4.02 17.28
CA GLU A 208 11.12 -4.25 18.07
C GLU A 208 10.11 -3.09 18.01
N ALA A 209 10.31 -2.09 17.15
CA ALA A 209 9.37 -1.00 16.97
C ALA A 209 8.01 -1.50 16.46
N LYS A 210 6.92 -0.88 16.90
CA LYS A 210 5.59 -1.17 16.36
C LYS A 210 5.50 -0.62 14.93
N VAL A 211 5.07 -1.45 13.98
CA VAL A 211 4.94 -1.07 12.57
C VAL A 211 3.47 -0.97 12.20
N ILE A 212 3.05 0.21 11.74
CA ILE A 212 1.77 0.46 11.10
C ILE A 212 2.03 0.56 9.60
N ALA A 213 1.53 -0.41 8.83
CA ALA A 213 1.75 -0.47 7.39
C ALA A 213 0.49 -0.08 6.63
N PHE A 214 0.59 0.97 5.80
CA PHE A 214 -0.40 1.33 4.80
C PHE A 214 0.00 0.70 3.46
N THR A 215 -0.86 -0.14 2.93
CA THR A 215 -0.63 -0.83 1.65
C THR A 215 -1.97 -1.15 0.99
N ASP A 216 -1.93 -1.77 -0.16
CA ASP A 216 -3.11 -2.10 -0.98
C ASP A 216 -3.55 -3.56 -0.85
N SER A 217 -2.73 -4.43 -0.24
CA SER A 217 -2.97 -5.88 -0.21
C SER A 217 -2.31 -6.56 0.98
N GLU A 218 -2.95 -7.63 1.47
CA GLU A 218 -2.39 -8.52 2.50
C GLU A 218 -1.13 -9.28 2.02
N VAL A 219 -0.98 -9.43 0.71
CA VAL A 219 0.20 -10.09 0.12
C VAL A 219 1.32 -9.11 -0.23
N SER A 220 1.17 -7.83 0.11
CA SER A 220 2.23 -6.84 -0.13
C SER A 220 3.50 -7.18 0.65
N PRO A 221 4.69 -6.85 0.11
CA PRO A 221 5.97 -7.19 0.75
C PRO A 221 6.19 -6.58 2.14
N ILE A 222 5.37 -5.61 2.54
CA ILE A 222 5.47 -4.99 3.87
C ILE A 222 4.48 -5.55 4.88
N ALA A 223 3.46 -6.29 4.43
CA ALA A 223 2.40 -6.80 5.29
C ALA A 223 2.92 -7.76 6.37
N GLU A 224 3.90 -8.61 6.04
CA GLU A 224 4.50 -9.56 6.98
C GLU A 224 5.23 -8.90 8.18
N TYR A 225 5.62 -7.62 8.03
CA TYR A 225 6.31 -6.86 9.08
C TYR A 225 5.35 -5.98 9.91
N ALA A 226 4.10 -5.87 9.50
CA ALA A 226 3.12 -5.01 10.17
C ALA A 226 2.63 -5.59 11.50
N HIS A 227 2.48 -4.74 12.52
CA HIS A 227 1.68 -5.01 13.70
C HIS A 227 0.23 -4.59 13.45
N CYS A 228 0.05 -3.48 12.74
CA CYS A 228 -1.24 -3.00 12.26
C CYS A 228 -1.17 -2.84 10.75
N LEU A 229 -1.97 -3.62 10.03
CA LEU A 229 -2.05 -3.58 8.59
C LEU A 229 -3.31 -2.80 8.18
N LEU A 230 -3.11 -1.64 7.55
CA LEU A 230 -4.18 -0.78 7.06
C LEU A 230 -4.24 -0.88 5.53
N ILE A 231 -5.15 -1.71 5.06
CA ILE A 231 -5.33 -1.95 3.62
C ILE A 231 -6.23 -0.86 3.05
N ALA A 232 -5.70 -0.14 2.07
CA ALA A 232 -6.43 0.89 1.33
C ALA A 232 -6.37 0.61 -0.15
N GLN A 233 -7.50 0.55 -0.82
CA GLN A 233 -7.51 0.31 -2.25
C GLN A 233 -6.83 1.43 -3.00
N SER A 234 -5.75 1.10 -3.70
CA SER A 234 -4.91 2.03 -4.46
C SER A 234 -4.74 1.50 -5.88
N ASP A 235 -5.81 1.61 -6.67
CA ASP A 235 -5.77 1.23 -8.07
C ASP A 235 -5.20 2.33 -8.94
N MET A 236 -4.69 1.89 -10.09
CA MET A 236 -4.10 2.72 -11.11
C MET A 236 -5.10 3.78 -11.62
N ALA A 237 -4.78 5.05 -11.38
CA ALA A 237 -5.52 6.18 -11.96
C ALA A 237 -4.98 6.55 -13.35
N SER A 238 -3.68 6.42 -13.58
CA SER A 238 -3.00 6.56 -14.87
C SER A 238 -1.63 5.87 -14.77
N TYR A 239 -0.51 6.60 -15.03
CA TYR A 239 0.84 6.10 -14.74
C TYR A 239 1.13 5.98 -13.23
N MET A 240 0.29 6.55 -12.40
CA MET A 240 0.34 6.53 -10.93
C MET A 240 -0.91 5.89 -10.35
N ASP A 241 -0.85 5.53 -9.07
CA ASP A 241 -1.97 5.00 -8.31
C ASP A 241 -2.75 6.13 -7.63
N SER A 242 -4.07 5.94 -7.46
CA SER A 242 -4.90 6.87 -6.68
C SER A 242 -4.62 6.66 -5.18
N LEU A 243 -4.46 7.76 -4.45
CA LEU A 243 -4.18 7.76 -3.02
C LEU A 243 -5.34 8.29 -2.18
N VAL A 244 -6.54 8.40 -2.74
CA VAL A 244 -7.71 8.96 -2.05
C VAL A 244 -8.15 8.11 -0.85
N ALA A 245 -8.15 6.78 -0.99
CA ALA A 245 -8.53 5.90 0.10
C ALA A 245 -7.48 5.87 1.23
N PRO A 246 -6.17 5.77 0.98
CA PRO A 246 -5.15 6.01 1.99
C PRO A 246 -5.30 7.35 2.70
N LEU A 247 -5.58 8.43 1.96
CA LEU A 247 -5.80 9.76 2.52
C LEU A 247 -7.03 9.79 3.44
N SER A 248 -8.10 9.10 3.08
CA SER A 248 -9.31 9.00 3.92
C SER A 248 -9.03 8.30 5.25
N ILE A 249 -8.19 7.25 5.26
CA ILE A 249 -7.76 6.59 6.51
C ILE A 249 -6.90 7.54 7.35
N ILE A 250 -6.00 8.30 6.74
CA ILE A 250 -5.20 9.34 7.44
C ILE A 250 -6.11 10.34 8.14
N ASN A 251 -7.11 10.87 7.44
CA ASN A 251 -8.08 11.81 8.02
C ASN A 251 -8.80 11.18 9.22
N ALA A 252 -9.21 9.90 9.12
CA ALA A 252 -9.86 9.20 10.22
C ALA A 252 -8.93 9.03 11.43
N ILE A 253 -7.64 8.72 11.22
CA ILE A 253 -6.64 8.63 12.31
C ILE A 253 -6.48 9.98 13.00
N ILE A 254 -6.37 11.07 12.25
CA ILE A 254 -6.21 12.41 12.80
C ILE A 254 -7.43 12.79 13.64
N ILE A 255 -8.65 12.53 13.15
CA ILE A 255 -9.89 12.80 13.87
C ILE A 255 -9.96 11.95 15.15
N GLU A 256 -9.64 10.68 15.10
CA GLU A 256 -9.68 9.80 16.27
C GLU A 256 -8.67 10.23 17.34
N ILE A 257 -7.43 10.61 16.95
CA ILE A 257 -6.41 11.15 17.87
C ILE A 257 -6.91 12.44 18.51
N THR A 258 -7.44 13.36 17.69
CA THR A 258 -7.94 14.66 18.17
C THR A 258 -9.09 14.48 19.15
N SER A 259 -10.02 13.57 18.86
CA SER A 259 -11.15 13.26 19.72
C SER A 259 -10.72 12.70 21.09
N ARG A 260 -9.69 11.84 21.10
CA ARG A 260 -9.18 11.22 22.34
C ARG A 260 -8.35 12.15 23.21
N ARG A 261 -7.74 13.17 22.62
CA ARG A 261 -6.88 14.15 23.32
C ARG A 261 -7.40 15.59 23.17
N GLU A 262 -8.72 15.76 23.07
CA GLU A 262 -9.37 17.04 22.75
C GLU A 262 -8.88 18.20 23.60
N ALA A 263 -8.90 18.08 24.93
CA ALA A 263 -8.52 19.16 25.82
C ALA A 263 -7.07 19.62 25.67
N GLU A 264 -6.13 18.65 25.50
CA GLU A 264 -4.71 18.94 25.31
C GLU A 264 -4.45 19.60 23.95
N ILE A 265 -5.08 19.09 22.90
CA ILE A 265 -4.91 19.58 21.54
C ILE A 265 -5.53 20.97 21.40
N THR A 266 -6.71 21.21 22.01
CA THR A 266 -7.33 22.53 22.04
C THR A 266 -6.43 23.57 22.69
N ALA A 267 -5.87 23.26 23.87
CA ALA A 267 -4.95 24.18 24.55
C ALA A 267 -3.70 24.49 23.70
N ARG A 268 -3.18 23.49 22.97
CA ARG A 268 -2.05 23.68 22.05
C ARG A 268 -2.41 24.60 20.88
N PHE A 269 -3.57 24.41 20.26
CA PHE A 269 -4.02 25.26 19.15
C PHE A 269 -4.33 26.69 19.62
N ASP A 270 -4.89 26.89 20.82
CA ASP A 270 -5.07 28.21 21.39
C ASP A 270 -3.75 28.98 21.56
N ALA A 271 -2.67 28.26 21.89
CA ALA A 271 -1.34 28.86 21.99
C ALA A 271 -0.76 29.16 20.59
N LEU A 272 -0.95 28.28 19.62
CA LEU A 272 -0.51 28.47 18.23
C LEU A 272 -1.25 29.62 17.55
N GLU A 273 -2.57 29.76 17.74
CA GLU A 273 -3.36 30.88 17.20
C GLU A 273 -2.82 32.23 17.64
N LYS A 274 -2.43 32.39 18.92
CA LYS A 274 -1.80 33.61 19.42
C LYS A 274 -0.48 33.91 18.69
N LEU A 275 0.34 32.90 18.44
CA LEU A 275 1.57 33.07 17.68
C LEU A 275 1.30 33.42 16.21
N TRP A 276 0.33 32.76 15.58
CA TRP A 276 -0.04 33.04 14.19
C TRP A 276 -0.58 34.47 14.03
N ASP A 277 -1.33 34.97 14.99
CA ASP A 277 -1.81 36.37 15.03
C ASP A 277 -0.66 37.36 15.21
N GLU A 278 0.28 37.07 16.15
CA GLU A 278 1.45 37.90 16.42
C GLU A 278 2.38 38.02 15.20
N TYR A 279 2.57 36.92 14.48
CA TYR A 279 3.45 36.84 13.30
C TYR A 279 2.71 37.01 11.97
N GLU A 280 1.44 37.37 12.00
CA GLU A 280 0.60 37.61 10.80
C GLU A 280 0.65 36.46 9.77
N VAL A 281 0.61 35.21 10.25
CA VAL A 281 0.74 34.00 9.40
C VAL A 281 -0.41 33.88 8.41
N TYR A 282 -1.61 34.32 8.79
CA TYR A 282 -2.78 34.32 7.92
C TYR A 282 -3.12 35.72 7.43
N ALA A 283 -3.55 35.83 6.19
CA ALA A 283 -4.01 37.09 5.63
C ALA A 283 -5.22 37.62 6.44
N LYS A 284 -5.12 38.83 6.98
CA LYS A 284 -6.25 39.50 7.59
C LYS A 284 -7.32 39.75 6.53
N ARG A 285 -8.54 39.32 6.79
CA ARG A 285 -9.70 39.57 5.94
C ARG A 285 -10.14 41.02 6.01
#